data_93a71a8834e5477a5c4f4ee90795dbe8
#
_entry.id   93a71a8834e5477a5c4f4ee90795dbe8
#
_cell.length_a   1.000
_cell.length_b   1.000
_cell.length_c   1.000
_cell.angle_alpha   90.00
_cell.angle_beta   90.00
_cell.angle_gamma   90.00
#
_symmetry.space_group_name_H-M   'P 1'
#
loop_
_entity.id
_entity.type
_entity.pdbx_description
1 polymer ?
#
loop_
_entity_poly.entity_id
_entity_poly.type
_entity_poly.pdbx_seq_one_letter_code
_entity_poly.pdbx_strand_id
1 'polypeptide(L)'
;MSADALLVPIRDHIAELGFELVDLRRTGTLQRPILQVRVDRPDSRPGQGITADDCAGISRSLERFLESRAMVGPRYVLEVSSPGLDRPLRWPEHWRRFIGRQARVRAPGLSGRQRVEIVAVPDDERVIVRGEDGSEISLPLEDIREATLIPEVEAFGRRGR
;
A
#
# COMPACT_ATOMS: atom_id res chain seq x y z
N MET A 1 -12.57 16.80 5.79
CA MET A 1 -12.52 15.36 6.16
C MET A 1 -11.09 14.88 6.11
N SER A 2 -10.65 14.16 7.12
CA SER A 2 -9.27 13.64 7.16
C SER A 2 -9.08 12.48 6.18
N ALA A 3 -7.82 12.20 5.80
CA ALA A 3 -7.50 11.06 4.96
C ALA A 3 -7.97 9.74 5.59
N ASP A 4 -7.90 9.64 6.92
CA ASP A 4 -8.34 8.45 7.64
C ASP A 4 -9.83 8.19 7.50
N ALA A 5 -10.65 9.25 7.46
CA ALA A 5 -12.09 9.11 7.26
C ALA A 5 -12.44 8.67 5.84
N LEU A 6 -11.57 8.96 4.87
CA LEU A 6 -11.76 8.57 3.48
C LEU A 6 -11.27 7.15 3.19
N LEU A 7 -10.40 6.61 4.04
CA LEU A 7 -9.68 5.37 3.77
C LEU A 7 -10.61 4.17 3.54
N VAL A 8 -11.49 3.89 4.49
CA VAL A 8 -12.38 2.71 4.41
C VAL A 8 -13.36 2.83 3.24
N PRO A 9 -14.08 3.96 3.04
CA PRO A 9 -14.97 4.09 1.89
C PRO A 9 -14.27 3.94 0.54
N ILE A 10 -13.09 4.54 0.38
CA ILE A 10 -12.32 4.43 -0.87
C ILE A 10 -11.84 3.00 -1.08
N ARG A 11 -11.31 2.38 -0.04
CA ARG A 11 -10.84 0.99 -0.09
C ARG A 11 -11.96 0.03 -0.52
N ASP A 12 -13.13 0.19 0.09
CA ASP A 12 -14.28 -0.66 -0.23
C ASP A 12 -14.77 -0.43 -1.65
N HIS A 13 -14.81 0.81 -2.10
CA HIS A 13 -15.24 1.14 -3.46
C HIS A 13 -14.29 0.52 -4.50
N ILE A 14 -12.98 0.64 -4.27
CA ILE A 14 -11.97 0.06 -5.16
C ILE A 14 -12.07 -1.47 -5.18
N ALA A 15 -12.32 -2.10 -4.03
CA ALA A 15 -12.53 -3.54 -3.96
C ALA A 15 -13.77 -3.98 -4.75
N GLU A 16 -14.86 -3.23 -4.69
CA GLU A 16 -16.07 -3.49 -5.48
C GLU A 16 -15.81 -3.44 -6.99
N LEU A 17 -14.86 -2.61 -7.42
CA LEU A 17 -14.46 -2.52 -8.82
C LEU A 17 -13.55 -3.68 -9.26
N GLY A 18 -13.13 -4.53 -8.33
CA GLY A 18 -12.24 -5.66 -8.62
C GLY A 18 -10.76 -5.34 -8.50
N PHE A 19 -10.42 -4.25 -7.85
CA PHE A 19 -9.03 -3.82 -7.65
C PHE A 19 -8.69 -3.75 -6.17
N GLU A 20 -7.42 -3.48 -5.88
CA GLU A 20 -6.91 -3.39 -4.51
C GLU A 20 -6.35 -1.98 -4.26
N LEU A 21 -6.76 -1.35 -3.15
CA LEU A 21 -6.14 -0.12 -2.70
C LEU A 21 -4.79 -0.44 -2.05
N VAL A 22 -3.72 0.13 -2.58
CA VAL A 22 -2.37 -0.08 -2.06
C VAL A 22 -1.97 1.03 -1.10
N ASP A 23 -2.29 2.28 -1.43
CA ASP A 23 -1.97 3.42 -0.58
C ASP A 23 -2.92 4.58 -0.87
N LEU A 24 -3.13 5.41 0.13
CA LEU A 24 -3.91 6.63 0.02
C LEU A 24 -3.18 7.73 0.77
N ARG A 25 -2.86 8.81 0.07
CA ARG A 25 -2.20 9.98 0.66
C ARG A 25 -2.97 11.23 0.32
N ARG A 26 -3.03 12.15 1.27
CA ARG A 26 -3.57 13.47 1.03
C ARG A 26 -2.41 14.46 1.05
N THR A 27 -2.24 15.16 -0.07
CA THR A 27 -1.21 16.18 -0.25
C THR A 27 -1.84 17.48 -0.75
N GLY A 28 -1.04 18.40 -1.23
CA GLY A 28 -1.52 19.68 -1.70
C GLY A 28 -1.79 20.65 -0.55
N THR A 29 -2.67 21.62 -0.79
CA THR A 29 -3.04 22.65 0.18
C THR A 29 -4.49 22.45 0.63
N LEU A 30 -4.91 23.20 1.66
CA LEU A 30 -6.31 23.18 2.09
C LEU A 30 -7.25 23.69 1.01
N GLN A 31 -6.79 24.65 0.20
CA GLN A 31 -7.58 25.20 -0.89
C GLN A 31 -7.63 24.27 -2.10
N ARG A 32 -6.59 23.46 -2.29
CA ARG A 32 -6.49 22.55 -3.43
C ARG A 32 -5.89 21.21 -2.96
N PRO A 33 -6.67 20.39 -2.26
CA PRO A 33 -6.17 19.10 -1.81
C PRO A 33 -5.96 18.14 -2.98
N ILE A 34 -4.95 17.30 -2.84
CA ILE A 34 -4.64 16.25 -3.80
C ILE A 34 -4.81 14.92 -3.08
N LEU A 35 -5.64 14.05 -3.63
CA LEU A 35 -5.78 12.67 -3.17
C LEU A 35 -4.96 11.78 -4.10
N GLN A 36 -3.90 11.21 -3.57
CA GLN A 36 -3.08 10.25 -4.29
C GLN A 36 -3.52 8.85 -3.93
N VAL A 37 -4.06 8.15 -4.91
CA VAL A 37 -4.64 6.81 -4.72
C VAL A 37 -3.79 5.84 -5.53
N ARG A 38 -3.10 4.94 -4.86
CA ARG A 38 -2.31 3.89 -5.50
C ARG A 38 -3.10 2.60 -5.48
N VAL A 39 -3.27 2.00 -6.63
CA VAL A 39 -4.11 0.83 -6.84
C VAL A 39 -3.36 -0.25 -7.59
N ASP A 40 -3.79 -1.49 -7.43
CA ASP A 40 -3.23 -2.61 -8.15
C ASP A 40 -4.30 -3.67 -8.38
N ARG A 41 -3.98 -4.66 -9.20
CA ARG A 41 -4.81 -5.85 -9.34
C ARG A 41 -4.50 -6.80 -8.20
N PRO A 42 -5.50 -7.49 -7.63
CA PRO A 42 -5.26 -8.44 -6.54
C PRO A 42 -4.32 -9.57 -6.94
N ASP A 43 -4.27 -9.91 -8.21
CA ASP A 43 -3.45 -10.99 -8.77
C ASP A 43 -2.25 -10.47 -9.56
N SER A 44 -1.80 -9.23 -9.30
CA SER A 44 -0.72 -8.63 -10.08
C SER A 44 0.58 -9.42 -9.95
N ARG A 45 1.32 -9.47 -11.04
CA ARG A 45 2.63 -10.10 -11.15
C ARG A 45 3.55 -9.17 -11.92
N PRO A 46 4.87 -9.34 -11.82
CA PRO A 46 5.79 -8.54 -12.64
C PRO A 46 5.41 -8.59 -14.12
N GLY A 47 5.19 -7.41 -14.72
CA GLY A 47 4.78 -7.28 -16.12
C GLY A 47 3.29 -7.51 -16.39
N GLN A 48 2.50 -7.89 -15.37
CA GLN A 48 1.06 -8.14 -15.51
C GLN A 48 0.28 -7.46 -14.39
N GLY A 49 0.59 -6.21 -14.15
CA GLY A 49 -0.10 -5.39 -13.16
C GLY A 49 -1.22 -4.57 -13.76
N ILE A 50 -1.66 -3.59 -12.98
CA ILE A 50 -2.71 -2.67 -13.39
C ILE A 50 -2.24 -1.83 -14.58
N THR A 51 -3.17 -1.54 -15.48
CA THR A 51 -2.90 -0.74 -16.69
C THR A 51 -3.29 0.72 -16.50
N ALA A 52 -2.83 1.58 -17.42
CA ALA A 52 -3.25 2.99 -17.45
C ALA A 52 -4.76 3.12 -17.68
N ASP A 53 -5.34 2.27 -18.51
CA ASP A 53 -6.78 2.27 -18.75
C ASP A 53 -7.56 1.86 -17.50
N ASP A 54 -7.06 0.90 -16.75
CA ASP A 54 -7.64 0.51 -15.46
C ASP A 54 -7.65 1.71 -14.51
N CYS A 55 -6.52 2.41 -14.39
CA CYS A 55 -6.42 3.59 -13.53
C CYS A 55 -7.38 4.70 -13.94
N ALA A 56 -7.53 4.93 -15.24
CA ALA A 56 -8.46 5.93 -15.76
C ALA A 56 -9.91 5.58 -15.43
N GLY A 57 -10.27 4.30 -15.56
CA GLY A 57 -11.62 3.81 -15.19
C GLY A 57 -11.89 3.96 -13.71
N ILE A 58 -10.93 3.58 -12.88
CA ILE A 58 -11.02 3.73 -11.41
C ILE A 58 -11.17 5.20 -11.05
N SER A 59 -10.37 6.07 -11.67
CA SER A 59 -10.42 7.52 -11.41
C SER A 59 -11.81 8.08 -11.66
N ARG A 60 -12.41 7.76 -12.80
CA ARG A 60 -13.77 8.24 -13.15
C ARG A 60 -14.82 7.72 -12.16
N SER A 61 -14.74 6.46 -11.81
CA SER A 61 -15.69 5.84 -10.87
C SER A 61 -15.54 6.42 -9.47
N LEU A 62 -14.30 6.56 -9.01
CA LEU A 62 -14.02 7.09 -7.68
C LEU A 62 -14.42 8.56 -7.56
N GLU A 63 -14.19 9.35 -8.60
CA GLU A 63 -14.60 10.75 -8.64
C GLU A 63 -16.12 10.88 -8.47
N ARG A 64 -16.91 10.09 -9.22
CA ARG A 64 -18.36 10.08 -9.07
C ARG A 64 -18.79 9.64 -7.66
N PHE A 65 -18.12 8.64 -7.11
CA PHE A 65 -18.42 8.14 -5.76
C PHE A 65 -18.19 9.23 -4.71
N LEU A 66 -17.03 9.89 -4.75
CA LEU A 66 -16.68 10.93 -3.79
C LEU A 66 -17.58 12.16 -3.90
N GLU A 67 -17.91 12.56 -5.11
CA GLU A 67 -18.78 13.70 -5.36
C GLU A 67 -20.23 13.42 -4.96
N SER A 68 -20.74 12.22 -5.27
CA SER A 68 -22.13 11.87 -4.94
C SER A 68 -22.39 11.83 -3.44
N ARG A 69 -21.33 11.61 -2.65
CA ARG A 69 -21.42 11.55 -1.19
C ARG A 69 -20.88 12.80 -0.50
N ALA A 70 -20.48 13.79 -1.28
CA ALA A 70 -19.90 15.04 -0.78
C ALA A 70 -18.76 14.79 0.22
N MET A 71 -17.93 13.81 -0.04
CA MET A 71 -16.85 13.39 0.86
C MET A 71 -15.62 14.27 0.77
N VAL A 72 -15.49 15.03 -0.31
CA VAL A 72 -14.38 15.94 -0.55
C VAL A 72 -14.92 17.28 -1.03
N GLY A 73 -14.13 18.33 -0.81
CA GLY A 73 -14.50 19.66 -1.29
C GLY A 73 -14.42 19.76 -2.81
N PRO A 74 -14.96 20.85 -3.39
CA PRO A 74 -15.12 20.96 -4.85
C PRO A 74 -13.82 21.15 -5.63
N ARG A 75 -12.72 21.43 -4.97
CA ARG A 75 -11.43 21.74 -5.62
C ARG A 75 -10.35 20.71 -5.40
N TYR A 76 -10.72 19.48 -5.12
CA TYR A 76 -9.74 18.44 -4.98
C TYR A 76 -9.24 17.94 -6.33
N VAL A 77 -8.03 17.41 -6.33
CA VAL A 77 -7.44 16.73 -7.50
C VAL A 77 -7.30 15.26 -7.12
N LEU A 78 -7.76 14.39 -8.00
CA LEU A 78 -7.66 12.95 -7.79
C LEU A 78 -6.58 12.38 -8.71
N GLU A 79 -5.58 11.76 -8.13
CA GLU A 79 -4.51 11.08 -8.86
C GLU A 79 -4.58 9.58 -8.56
N VAL A 80 -4.88 8.77 -9.57
CA VAL A 80 -4.93 7.32 -9.46
C VAL A 80 -3.77 6.75 -10.27
N SER A 81 -2.93 5.95 -9.62
CA SER A 81 -1.75 5.37 -10.26
C SER A 81 -1.45 3.97 -9.72
N SER A 82 -0.58 3.26 -10.42
CA SER A 82 -0.02 2.01 -9.93
C SER A 82 0.93 2.25 -8.77
N PRO A 83 1.24 1.24 -7.95
CA PRO A 83 2.13 1.42 -6.81
C PRO A 83 3.60 1.63 -7.20
N GLY A 84 3.99 1.33 -8.43
CA GLY A 84 5.37 1.39 -8.85
C GLY A 84 6.19 0.23 -8.29
N LEU A 85 7.52 0.40 -8.25
CA LEU A 85 8.44 -0.64 -7.76
C LEU A 85 8.45 -0.71 -6.23
N ASP A 86 8.30 0.42 -5.55
CA ASP A 86 8.29 0.50 -4.10
C ASP A 86 6.86 0.41 -3.59
N ARG A 87 6.37 -0.81 -3.46
CA ARG A 87 5.00 -1.04 -3.01
C ARG A 87 4.90 -0.91 -1.49
N PRO A 88 4.10 0.05 -0.96
CA PRO A 88 3.87 0.16 0.48
C PRO A 88 3.09 -1.03 1.03
N LEU A 89 3.40 -1.41 2.27
CA LEU A 89 2.68 -2.44 3.00
C LEU A 89 1.97 -1.76 4.18
N ARG A 90 0.65 -1.68 4.13
CA ARG A 90 -0.13 -0.96 5.16
C ARG A 90 -1.04 -1.85 5.97
N TRP A 91 -1.81 -2.70 5.31
CA TRP A 91 -2.85 -3.48 5.96
C TRP A 91 -2.44 -4.94 6.11
N PRO A 92 -3.04 -5.67 7.06
CA PRO A 92 -2.69 -7.08 7.28
C PRO A 92 -2.75 -7.91 6.00
N GLU A 93 -3.73 -7.64 5.12
CA GLU A 93 -3.87 -8.35 3.84
C GLU A 93 -2.66 -8.17 2.94
N HIS A 94 -2.04 -6.98 2.97
CA HIS A 94 -0.83 -6.73 2.20
C HIS A 94 0.31 -7.63 2.68
N TRP A 95 0.49 -7.70 3.98
CA TRP A 95 1.55 -8.52 4.58
C TRP A 95 1.32 -10.00 4.33
N ARG A 96 0.08 -10.48 4.46
CA ARG A 96 -0.27 -11.88 4.21
C ARG A 96 0.02 -12.30 2.78
N ARG A 97 -0.29 -11.44 1.84
CA ARG A 97 -0.07 -11.70 0.42
C ARG A 97 1.41 -11.93 0.10
N PHE A 98 2.30 -11.27 0.83
CA PHE A 98 3.72 -11.28 0.53
C PHE A 98 4.57 -12.03 1.55
N ILE A 99 3.98 -12.98 2.27
CA ILE A 99 4.74 -13.87 3.15
C ILE A 99 5.82 -14.59 2.32
N GLY A 100 7.05 -14.61 2.85
CA GLY A 100 8.21 -15.15 2.16
C GLY A 100 9.01 -14.12 1.38
N ARG A 101 8.44 -12.94 1.16
CA ARG A 101 9.10 -11.84 0.47
C ARG A 101 9.87 -10.94 1.45
N GLN A 102 10.75 -10.14 0.91
CA GLN A 102 11.53 -9.18 1.70
C GLN A 102 10.91 -7.78 1.65
N ALA A 103 11.06 -7.06 2.74
CA ALA A 103 10.57 -5.69 2.86
C ALA A 103 11.59 -4.84 3.60
N ARG A 104 11.54 -3.52 3.33
CA ARG A 104 12.26 -2.54 4.14
C ARG A 104 11.29 -1.98 5.14
N VAL A 105 11.63 -2.07 6.43
CA VAL A 105 10.72 -1.71 7.51
C VAL A 105 11.41 -0.79 8.50
N ARG A 106 10.69 0.24 8.93
CA ARG A 106 11.07 1.10 10.05
C ARG A 106 9.99 1.01 11.10
N ALA A 107 10.37 0.56 12.31
CA ALA A 107 9.45 0.42 13.44
C ALA A 107 10.23 0.47 14.74
N PRO A 108 9.58 0.84 15.87
CA PRO A 108 10.18 0.65 17.19
C PRO A 108 10.53 -0.84 17.38
N GLY A 109 11.65 -1.13 17.95
CA GLY A 109 12.15 -2.50 18.07
C GLY A 109 13.11 -2.91 16.96
N LEU A 110 13.18 -2.13 15.88
CA LEU A 110 14.19 -2.27 14.85
C LEU A 110 15.14 -1.09 14.91
N SER A 111 16.42 -1.37 14.75
CA SER A 111 17.45 -0.34 14.72
C SER A 111 17.47 0.32 13.34
N GLY A 112 16.73 1.42 13.18
CA GLY A 112 16.62 2.13 11.92
C GLY A 112 15.80 1.37 10.89
N ARG A 113 15.99 1.70 9.63
CA ARG A 113 15.32 1.06 8.51
C ARG A 113 16.05 -0.23 8.15
N GLN A 114 15.40 -1.35 8.29
CA GLN A 114 16.01 -2.66 8.08
C GLN A 114 15.31 -3.46 6.99
N ARG A 115 16.09 -4.31 6.33
CA ARG A 115 15.58 -5.33 5.43
C ARG A 115 15.18 -6.55 6.26
N VAL A 116 13.96 -7.00 6.09
CA VAL A 116 13.43 -8.16 6.80
C VAL A 116 12.67 -9.08 5.85
N GLU A 117 12.55 -10.36 6.24
CA GLU A 117 11.67 -11.29 5.56
C GLU A 117 10.33 -11.34 6.29
N ILE A 118 9.24 -11.32 5.54
CA ILE A 118 7.90 -11.47 6.10
C ILE A 118 7.67 -12.95 6.38
N VAL A 119 7.51 -13.30 7.65
CA VAL A 119 7.40 -14.72 8.06
C VAL A 119 5.94 -15.13 8.23
N ALA A 120 5.17 -14.36 8.98
CA ALA A 120 3.79 -14.71 9.30
C ALA A 120 2.99 -13.48 9.69
N VAL A 121 1.67 -13.59 9.55
CA VAL A 121 0.73 -12.58 10.01
C VAL A 121 -0.32 -13.32 10.85
N PRO A 122 -0.04 -13.53 12.16
CA PRO A 122 -0.88 -14.41 12.97
C PRO A 122 -2.29 -13.87 13.21
N ASP A 123 -2.45 -12.55 13.18
CA ASP A 123 -3.75 -11.89 13.34
C ASP A 123 -3.74 -10.56 12.57
N ASP A 124 -4.78 -9.76 12.72
CA ASP A 124 -4.89 -8.48 12.01
C ASP A 124 -4.10 -7.35 12.67
N GLU A 125 -3.41 -7.61 13.77
CA GLU A 125 -2.72 -6.58 14.54
C GLU A 125 -1.20 -6.69 14.50
N ARG A 126 -0.65 -7.85 14.13
CA ARG A 126 0.79 -8.11 14.21
C ARG A 126 1.33 -8.80 12.98
N VAL A 127 2.60 -8.53 12.71
CA VAL A 127 3.37 -9.25 11.69
C VAL A 127 4.64 -9.79 12.34
N ILE A 128 5.04 -10.98 11.94
CA ILE A 128 6.31 -11.58 12.36
C ILE A 128 7.28 -11.45 11.20
N VAL A 129 8.43 -10.84 11.46
CA VAL A 129 9.48 -10.63 10.47
C VAL A 129 10.78 -11.24 10.96
N ARG A 130 11.65 -11.62 10.02
CA ARG A 130 12.97 -12.17 10.33
C ARG A 130 14.03 -11.19 9.83
N GLY A 131 14.90 -10.74 10.73
CA GLY A 131 16.01 -9.87 10.42
C GLY A 131 17.16 -10.59 9.74
N GLU A 132 18.17 -9.82 9.33
CA GLU A 132 19.36 -10.37 8.66
C GLU A 132 20.18 -11.30 9.58
N ASP A 133 20.08 -11.11 10.88
CA ASP A 133 20.73 -11.97 11.88
C ASP A 133 19.97 -13.27 12.13
N GLY A 134 18.85 -13.50 11.46
CA GLY A 134 18.02 -14.68 11.61
C GLY A 134 17.04 -14.64 12.75
N SER A 135 17.03 -13.60 13.58
CA SER A 135 16.08 -13.48 14.67
C SER A 135 14.71 -13.06 14.17
N GLU A 136 13.65 -13.61 14.79
CA GLU A 136 12.27 -13.26 14.46
C GLU A 136 11.75 -12.26 15.49
N ILE A 137 11.06 -11.25 14.98
CA ILE A 137 10.50 -10.18 15.80
C ILE A 137 9.01 -10.03 15.44
N SER A 138 8.16 -9.97 16.48
CA SER A 138 6.75 -9.66 16.30
C SER A 138 6.55 -8.16 16.42
N LEU A 139 6.03 -7.54 15.36
CA LEU A 139 5.81 -6.11 15.30
C LEU A 139 4.31 -5.80 15.26
N PRO A 140 3.81 -4.92 16.16
CA PRO A 140 2.46 -4.41 16.00
C PRO A 140 2.37 -3.58 14.72
N LEU A 141 1.36 -3.84 13.91
CA LEU A 141 1.20 -3.12 12.64
C LEU A 141 1.02 -1.61 12.86
N GLU A 142 0.33 -1.22 13.94
CA GLU A 142 0.12 0.19 14.27
C GLU A 142 1.42 0.93 14.59
N ASP A 143 2.46 0.22 15.00
CA ASP A 143 3.76 0.82 15.36
C ASP A 143 4.69 0.93 14.16
N ILE A 144 4.37 0.29 13.05
CA ILE A 144 5.21 0.34 11.85
C ILE A 144 5.08 1.72 11.22
N ARG A 145 6.18 2.43 11.11
CA ARG A 145 6.22 3.79 10.57
C ARG A 145 6.40 3.81 9.06
N GLU A 146 7.11 2.83 8.53
CA GLU A 146 7.38 2.71 7.11
C GLU A 146 7.59 1.24 6.77
N ALA A 147 6.96 0.80 5.71
CA ALA A 147 7.17 -0.56 5.18
C ALA A 147 6.96 -0.54 3.67
N THR A 148 7.96 -0.98 2.94
CA THR A 148 7.89 -1.11 1.48
C THR A 148 8.41 -2.48 1.06
N LEU A 149 7.72 -3.09 0.11
CA LEU A 149 8.11 -4.38 -0.43
C LEU A 149 9.36 -4.20 -1.31
N ILE A 150 10.33 -5.10 -1.16
CA ILE A 150 11.51 -5.09 -2.01
C ILE A 150 11.15 -5.84 -3.31
N PRO A 151 11.37 -5.22 -4.49
CA PRO A 151 11.07 -5.87 -5.76
C PRO A 151 11.86 -7.17 -5.93
N GLU A 152 11.23 -8.21 -6.46
CA GLU A 152 11.89 -9.48 -6.71
C GLU A 152 13.09 -9.35 -7.64
N VAL A 153 13.00 -8.46 -8.62
CA VAL A 153 14.09 -8.19 -9.56
C VAL A 153 15.34 -7.72 -8.82
N GLU A 154 15.17 -6.82 -7.84
CA GLU A 154 16.28 -6.34 -7.01
C GLU A 154 16.86 -7.44 -6.13
N ALA A 155 16.00 -8.23 -5.51
CA ALA A 155 16.42 -9.37 -4.68
C ALA A 155 17.14 -10.42 -5.51
N PHE A 156 16.66 -10.68 -6.71
CA PHE A 156 17.24 -11.67 -7.64
C PHE A 156 18.60 -11.22 -8.15
N GLY A 157 18.76 -9.94 -8.48
CA GLY A 157 20.03 -9.39 -8.95
C GLY A 157 21.16 -9.54 -7.94
N ARG A 158 20.85 -9.51 -6.66
CA ARG A 158 21.84 -9.70 -5.59
C ARG A 158 22.26 -11.15 -5.41
N ARG A 159 21.38 -12.09 -5.71
CA ARG A 159 21.70 -13.52 -5.61
C ARG A 159 22.55 -14.02 -6.77
N GLY A 160 22.53 -13.32 -7.88
CA GLY A 160 23.28 -13.66 -9.07
C GLY A 160 24.74 -13.22 -9.08
N ARG A 161 25.23 -12.73 -7.96
CA ARG A 161 26.62 -12.26 -7.85
C ARG A 161 27.46 -13.15 -6.96
#